data_c626a7d529354e35dde4248f08f4d3d4
#
_entry.id   c626a7d529354e35dde4248f08f4d3d4
#
_cell.length_a   1.000
_cell.length_b   1.000
_cell.length_c   1.000
_cell.angle_alpha   90.00
_cell.angle_beta   90.00
_cell.angle_gamma   90.00
#
_symmetry.space_group_name_H-M   'P 1'
#
loop_
_entity.id
_entity.type
_entity.pdbx_description
1 polymer ?
#
loop_
_entity_poly.entity_id
_entity_poly.type
_entity_poly.pdbx_seq_one_letter_code
_entity_poly.pdbx_strand_id
1 'polypeptide(L)'
;GDASFRRYFRLTLPDGTTQVVMDAPPEQEDSQPFVAIAKRWRSAGLPVPKVHATNLADGFLLLEDLGNTPLQNLFNDDATTQAYHAQALALIAELQNRAGPDSLPAYDTELLGRELDLFPEWCLTAWLMLPPPESWHAVREQLIQHALAQPVVTVHRDFDAMNLMMHDQRLFMIDFQDA
;
A
#
# COMPACT_ATOMS: atom_id res chain seq x y z
N GLY A 1 11.94 -9.14 -5.40
CA GLY A 1 11.60 -9.68 -4.11
C GLY A 1 11.35 -8.53 -3.18
N ASP A 2 10.21 -8.56 -2.55
CA ASP A 2 9.78 -7.51 -1.65
C ASP A 2 10.72 -7.40 -0.45
N ALA A 3 10.90 -6.21 0.03
CA ALA A 3 11.73 -5.93 1.22
C ALA A 3 11.08 -6.41 2.54
N SER A 4 9.93 -7.09 2.45
CA SER A 4 9.15 -7.56 3.59
C SER A 4 9.51 -9.01 3.96
N PHE A 5 9.50 -9.30 5.26
CA PHE A 5 9.69 -10.66 5.79
C PHE A 5 8.39 -11.46 5.85
N ARG A 6 7.29 -10.92 5.35
CA ARG A 6 5.98 -11.55 5.33
C ARG A 6 5.94 -12.70 4.33
N ARG A 7 5.31 -13.80 4.75
CA ARG A 7 5.04 -14.97 3.91
C ARG A 7 3.54 -15.20 3.87
N TYR A 8 3.03 -15.62 2.72
CA TYR A 8 1.60 -15.81 2.53
C TYR A 8 1.32 -17.25 2.09
N PHE A 9 0.36 -17.89 2.75
CA PHE A 9 -0.04 -19.28 2.49
C PHE A 9 -1.55 -19.34 2.30
N ARG A 10 -1.99 -19.95 1.19
CA ARG A 10 -3.41 -20.19 0.96
C ARG A 10 -3.86 -21.43 1.71
N LEU A 11 -4.90 -21.30 2.52
CA LEU A 11 -5.54 -22.37 3.26
C LEU A 11 -6.88 -22.69 2.57
N THR A 12 -7.10 -23.96 2.20
CA THR A 12 -8.41 -24.44 1.74
C THR A 12 -9.17 -25.04 2.92
N LEU A 13 -10.38 -24.53 3.16
CA LEU A 13 -11.25 -25.01 4.23
C LEU A 13 -12.04 -26.25 3.77
N PRO A 14 -12.64 -27.03 4.72
CA PRO A 14 -13.39 -28.24 4.38
C PRO A 14 -14.59 -28.01 3.45
N ASP A 15 -15.17 -26.80 3.43
CA ASP A 15 -16.27 -26.40 2.55
C ASP A 15 -15.80 -25.98 1.14
N GLY A 16 -14.49 -26.02 0.87
CA GLY A 16 -13.87 -25.63 -0.40
C GLY A 16 -13.58 -24.14 -0.52
N THR A 17 -13.95 -23.30 0.46
CA THR A 17 -13.55 -21.88 0.48
C THR A 17 -12.09 -21.73 0.84
N THR A 18 -11.50 -20.58 0.47
CA THR A 18 -10.09 -20.31 0.73
C THR A 18 -9.91 -19.07 1.60
N GLN A 19 -8.84 -19.09 2.38
CA GLN A 19 -8.35 -17.97 3.18
C GLN A 19 -6.83 -17.88 3.04
N VAL A 20 -6.27 -16.74 3.39
CA VAL A 20 -4.82 -16.52 3.36
C VAL A 20 -4.29 -16.39 4.78
N VAL A 21 -3.31 -17.22 5.12
CA VAL A 21 -2.52 -17.06 6.35
C VAL A 21 -1.32 -16.19 6.01
N MET A 22 -1.20 -15.05 6.66
CA MET A 22 0.00 -14.21 6.65
C MET A 22 0.85 -14.59 7.87
N ASP A 23 2.09 -14.94 7.61
CA ASP A 23 3.14 -15.19 8.60
C ASP A 23 4.12 -14.02 8.55
N ALA A 24 4.13 -13.21 9.60
CA ALA A 24 4.89 -11.98 9.75
C ALA A 24 5.63 -12.03 11.10
N PRO A 25 6.90 -12.51 11.13
CA PRO A 25 7.65 -12.71 12.37
C PRO A 25 7.69 -11.42 13.21
N PRO A 26 7.22 -11.40 14.46
CA PRO A 26 7.06 -10.18 15.27
C PRO A 26 8.35 -9.40 15.52
N GLU A 27 9.51 -10.10 15.47
CA GLU A 27 10.83 -9.50 15.64
C GLU A 27 11.28 -8.67 14.43
N GLN A 28 10.61 -8.84 13.29
CA GLN A 28 10.96 -8.21 12.01
C GLN A 28 9.83 -7.37 11.43
N GLU A 29 8.57 -7.68 11.79
CA GLU A 29 7.36 -7.07 11.22
C GLU A 29 6.35 -6.73 12.32
N ASP A 30 6.02 -5.47 12.49
CA ASP A 30 4.88 -5.08 13.31
C ASP A 30 3.59 -5.15 12.48
N SER A 31 2.74 -6.13 12.78
CA SER A 31 1.46 -6.30 12.10
C SER A 31 0.29 -5.52 12.73
N GLN A 32 0.51 -4.77 13.82
CA GLN A 32 -0.55 -3.98 14.46
C GLN A 32 -1.10 -2.88 13.53
N PRO A 33 -0.27 -2.09 12.82
CA PRO A 33 -0.75 -1.07 11.89
C PRO A 33 -1.63 -1.69 10.80
N PHE A 34 -1.21 -2.80 10.18
CA PHE A 34 -2.01 -3.52 9.19
C PHE A 34 -3.40 -3.88 9.71
N VAL A 35 -3.48 -4.49 10.89
CA VAL A 35 -4.76 -4.90 11.49
C VAL A 35 -5.65 -3.71 11.82
N ALA A 36 -5.07 -2.63 12.37
CA ALA A 36 -5.80 -1.42 12.72
C ALA A 36 -6.39 -0.72 11.49
N ILE A 37 -5.57 -0.54 10.44
CA ILE A 37 -5.99 0.09 9.20
C ILE A 37 -7.01 -0.77 8.47
N ALA A 38 -6.80 -2.09 8.33
CA ALA A 38 -7.74 -3.01 7.70
C ALA A 38 -9.13 -2.94 8.34
N LYS A 39 -9.20 -3.00 9.68
CA LYS A 39 -10.47 -2.90 10.42
C LYS A 39 -11.16 -1.56 10.20
N ARG A 40 -10.41 -0.47 10.29
CA ARG A 40 -10.94 0.89 10.14
C ARG A 40 -11.46 1.13 8.72
N TRP A 41 -10.66 0.85 7.71
CA TRP A 41 -11.04 1.08 6.32
C TRP A 41 -12.19 0.18 5.89
N ARG A 42 -12.21 -1.08 6.33
CA ARG A 42 -13.35 -1.96 6.07
C ARG A 42 -14.63 -1.45 6.74
N SER A 43 -14.56 -0.94 7.96
CA SER A 43 -15.70 -0.33 8.65
C SER A 43 -16.22 0.92 7.94
N ALA A 44 -15.35 1.64 7.23
CA ALA A 44 -15.70 2.76 6.37
C ALA A 44 -16.23 2.33 4.98
N GLY A 45 -16.33 1.01 4.71
CA GLY A 45 -16.80 0.45 3.44
C GLY A 45 -15.76 0.43 2.32
N LEU A 46 -14.49 0.67 2.66
CA LEU A 46 -13.39 0.58 1.71
C LEU A 46 -13.03 -0.87 1.40
N PRO A 47 -12.66 -1.19 0.16
CA PRO A 47 -12.31 -2.54 -0.27
C PRO A 47 -10.88 -2.88 0.14
N VAL A 48 -10.75 -3.48 1.30
CA VAL A 48 -9.52 -4.07 1.83
C VAL A 48 -9.82 -5.48 2.33
N PRO A 49 -8.84 -6.40 2.40
CA PRO A 49 -9.07 -7.76 2.85
C PRO A 49 -9.61 -7.77 4.29
N LYS A 50 -10.60 -8.62 4.53
CA LYS A 50 -11.08 -8.87 5.89
C LYS A 50 -10.03 -9.60 6.70
N VAL A 51 -9.79 -9.13 7.92
CA VAL A 51 -9.00 -9.86 8.92
C VAL A 51 -9.97 -10.75 9.71
N HIS A 52 -9.86 -12.07 9.51
CA HIS A 52 -10.72 -13.05 10.16
C HIS A 52 -10.25 -13.36 11.58
N ALA A 53 -8.93 -13.51 11.77
CA ALA A 53 -8.31 -13.79 13.07
C ALA A 53 -6.90 -13.22 13.12
N THR A 54 -6.39 -13.00 14.33
CA THR A 54 -5.03 -12.52 14.57
C THR A 54 -4.40 -13.25 15.75
N ASN A 55 -3.14 -13.60 15.62
CA ASN A 55 -2.25 -13.97 16.71
C ASN A 55 -0.96 -13.14 16.57
N LEU A 56 -1.00 -11.92 17.08
CA LEU A 56 0.11 -10.98 16.94
C LEU A 56 1.35 -11.40 17.73
N ALA A 57 1.17 -12.18 18.80
CA ALA A 57 2.30 -12.67 19.60
C ALA A 57 3.20 -13.62 18.80
N ASP A 58 2.60 -14.45 17.95
CA ASP A 58 3.32 -15.39 17.08
C ASP A 58 3.42 -14.89 15.62
N GLY A 59 2.87 -13.72 15.31
CA GLY A 59 2.96 -13.08 13.99
C GLY A 59 2.02 -13.64 12.93
N PHE A 60 0.90 -14.29 13.30
CA PHE A 60 -0.03 -14.86 12.35
C PHE A 60 -1.32 -14.06 12.20
N LEU A 61 -1.73 -13.84 10.95
CA LEU A 61 -3.03 -13.28 10.60
C LEU A 61 -3.76 -14.21 9.64
N LEU A 62 -5.08 -14.32 9.80
CA LEU A 62 -5.95 -15.01 8.87
C LEU A 62 -6.77 -13.97 8.10
N LEU A 63 -6.59 -13.94 6.79
CA LEU A 63 -7.10 -12.91 5.90
C LEU A 63 -8.09 -13.48 4.89
N GLU A 64 -8.97 -12.64 4.38
CA GLU A 64 -9.77 -12.89 3.18
C GLU A 64 -8.86 -13.18 1.99
N ASP A 65 -9.18 -14.23 1.22
CA ASP A 65 -8.47 -14.55 -0.01
C ASP A 65 -9.06 -13.75 -1.18
N LEU A 66 -8.31 -12.82 -1.70
CA LEU A 66 -8.68 -11.98 -2.84
C LEU A 66 -8.29 -12.61 -4.20
N GLY A 67 -7.88 -13.87 -4.22
CA GLY A 67 -7.45 -14.56 -5.43
C GLY A 67 -6.00 -14.23 -5.84
N ASN A 68 -5.73 -14.30 -7.16
CA ASN A 68 -4.37 -14.18 -7.70
C ASN A 68 -4.28 -13.15 -8.85
N THR A 69 -5.20 -12.19 -8.90
CA THR A 69 -5.29 -11.29 -10.04
C THR A 69 -4.98 -9.85 -9.64
N PRO A 70 -3.69 -9.45 -9.55
CA PRO A 70 -3.34 -8.05 -9.41
C PRO A 70 -3.74 -7.29 -10.68
N LEU A 71 -4.10 -6.02 -10.52
CA LEU A 71 -4.61 -5.18 -11.58
C LEU A 71 -3.66 -5.09 -12.78
N GLN A 72 -2.35 -5.08 -12.54
CA GLN A 72 -1.35 -5.03 -13.61
C GLN A 72 -1.49 -6.17 -14.62
N ASN A 73 -1.99 -7.34 -14.20
CA ASN A 73 -2.17 -8.50 -15.08
C ASN A 73 -3.40 -8.38 -16.00
N LEU A 74 -4.19 -7.31 -15.83
CA LEU A 74 -5.41 -7.05 -16.61
C LEU A 74 -5.22 -5.97 -17.68
N PHE A 75 -4.04 -5.39 -17.80
CA PHE A 75 -3.70 -4.39 -18.82
C PHE A 75 -3.41 -5.05 -20.18
N ASN A 76 -4.46 -5.48 -20.86
CA ASN A 76 -4.34 -6.24 -22.12
C ASN A 76 -4.38 -5.35 -23.37
N ASP A 77 -5.09 -4.24 -23.32
CA ASP A 77 -5.25 -3.25 -24.38
C ASP A 77 -5.54 -1.86 -23.81
N ASP A 78 -5.45 -0.82 -24.64
CA ASP A 78 -5.60 0.58 -24.20
C ASP A 78 -6.97 0.88 -23.60
N ALA A 79 -8.05 0.34 -24.19
CA ALA A 79 -9.41 0.62 -23.71
C ALA A 79 -9.65 -0.01 -22.34
N THR A 80 -9.24 -1.26 -22.17
CA THR A 80 -9.32 -1.99 -20.89
C THR A 80 -8.45 -1.31 -19.83
N THR A 81 -7.24 -0.91 -20.20
CA THR A 81 -6.31 -0.19 -19.30
C THR A 81 -6.90 1.14 -18.84
N GLN A 82 -7.49 1.94 -19.75
CA GLN A 82 -8.16 3.20 -19.38
C GLN A 82 -9.35 2.97 -18.46
N ALA A 83 -10.15 1.93 -18.68
CA ALA A 83 -11.27 1.60 -17.81
C ALA A 83 -10.82 1.24 -16.39
N TYR A 84 -9.73 0.48 -16.25
CA TYR A 84 -9.16 0.15 -14.93
C TYR A 84 -8.50 1.35 -14.25
N HIS A 85 -7.83 2.23 -14.99
CA HIS A 85 -7.33 3.49 -14.43
C HIS A 85 -8.47 4.35 -13.88
N ALA A 86 -9.60 4.44 -14.59
CA ALA A 86 -10.78 5.16 -14.10
C ALA A 86 -11.33 4.56 -12.79
N GLN A 87 -11.37 3.21 -12.68
CA GLN A 87 -11.76 2.54 -11.44
C GLN A 87 -10.76 2.81 -10.28
N ALA A 88 -9.46 2.78 -10.58
CA ALA A 88 -8.43 3.08 -9.59
C ALA A 88 -8.52 4.53 -9.09
N LEU A 89 -8.74 5.51 -9.98
CA LEU A 89 -8.97 6.91 -9.59
C LEU A 89 -10.23 7.08 -8.74
N ALA A 90 -11.31 6.36 -9.06
CA ALA A 90 -12.51 6.37 -8.24
C ALA A 90 -12.23 5.78 -6.85
N LEU A 91 -11.41 4.73 -6.75
CA LEU A 91 -11.01 4.13 -5.48
C LEU A 91 -10.15 5.08 -4.63
N ILE A 92 -9.25 5.87 -5.25
CA ILE A 92 -8.52 6.94 -4.54
C ILE A 92 -9.50 7.95 -3.95
N ALA A 93 -10.50 8.40 -4.72
CA ALA A 93 -11.50 9.32 -4.24
C ALA A 93 -12.33 8.74 -3.08
N GLU A 94 -12.67 7.44 -3.13
CA GLU A 94 -13.32 6.74 -2.02
C GLU A 94 -12.44 6.72 -0.77
N LEU A 95 -11.15 6.40 -0.92
CA LEU A 95 -10.18 6.38 0.16
C LEU A 95 -10.10 7.75 0.84
N GLN A 96 -9.89 8.82 0.08
CA GLN A 96 -9.77 10.19 0.58
C GLN A 96 -11.03 10.67 1.32
N ASN A 97 -12.21 10.27 0.83
CA ASN A 97 -13.49 10.72 1.41
C ASN A 97 -13.93 9.91 2.62
N ARG A 98 -13.52 8.65 2.75
CA ARG A 98 -14.06 7.72 3.76
C ARG A 98 -13.07 7.34 4.85
N ALA A 99 -11.75 7.28 4.55
CA ALA A 99 -10.78 6.78 5.50
C ALA A 99 -10.61 7.68 6.73
N GLY A 100 -10.76 8.99 6.58
CA GLY A 100 -10.48 10.00 7.60
C GLY A 100 -8.99 10.03 7.99
N PRO A 101 -8.38 11.19 8.14
CA PRO A 101 -6.94 11.33 8.42
C PRO A 101 -6.56 10.98 9.86
N ASP A 102 -7.54 10.94 10.78
CA ASP A 102 -7.29 10.74 12.21
C ASP A 102 -6.70 9.36 12.49
N SER A 103 -5.63 9.30 13.22
CA SER A 103 -4.91 8.09 13.64
C SER A 103 -3.87 7.50 12.66
N LEU A 104 -3.63 8.11 11.52
CA LEU A 104 -2.50 7.77 10.68
C LEU A 104 -1.33 8.73 10.93
N PRO A 105 -0.07 8.28 10.78
CA PRO A 105 1.07 9.17 10.85
C PRO A 105 0.97 10.30 9.81
N ALA A 106 1.42 11.48 10.19
CA ALA A 106 1.48 12.59 9.23
C ALA A 106 2.53 12.32 8.15
N TYR A 107 2.19 12.57 6.89
CA TYR A 107 3.16 12.58 5.80
C TYR A 107 3.83 13.95 5.78
N ASP A 108 4.72 14.15 6.73
CA ASP A 108 5.35 15.42 7.07
C ASP A 108 6.67 15.68 6.29
N THR A 109 7.31 16.79 6.59
CA THR A 109 8.60 17.19 6.00
C THR A 109 9.68 16.13 6.19
N GLU A 110 9.72 15.46 7.34
CA GLU A 110 10.73 14.46 7.64
C GLU A 110 10.52 13.19 6.81
N LEU A 111 9.28 12.70 6.76
CA LEU A 111 8.94 11.52 5.98
C LEU A 111 9.10 11.76 4.48
N LEU A 112 8.55 12.88 3.96
CA LEU A 112 8.75 13.29 2.55
C LEU A 112 10.22 13.43 2.20
N GLY A 113 11.02 14.00 3.12
CA GLY A 113 12.45 14.15 2.94
C GLY A 113 13.18 12.81 2.83
N ARG A 114 12.87 11.84 3.69
CA ARG A 114 13.46 10.50 3.64
C ARG A 114 13.13 9.78 2.33
N GLU A 115 11.89 9.85 1.87
CA GLU A 115 11.49 9.24 0.59
C GLU A 115 12.25 9.87 -0.60
N LEU A 116 12.39 11.18 -0.63
CA LEU A 116 13.15 11.86 -1.68
C LEU A 116 14.65 11.54 -1.64
N ASP A 117 15.23 11.35 -0.46
CA ASP A 117 16.65 11.07 -0.29
C ASP A 117 17.06 9.67 -0.80
N LEU A 118 16.09 8.75 -1.01
CA LEU A 118 16.32 7.46 -1.67
C LEU A 118 16.83 7.62 -3.11
N PHE A 119 16.39 8.65 -3.83
CA PHE A 119 16.84 8.87 -5.21
C PHE A 119 18.33 9.16 -5.32
N PRO A 120 18.91 10.18 -4.63
CA PRO A 120 20.35 10.42 -4.71
C PRO A 120 21.17 9.28 -4.09
N GLU A 121 20.69 8.62 -3.05
CA GLU A 121 21.39 7.51 -2.41
C GLU A 121 21.48 6.29 -3.34
N TRP A 122 20.36 5.78 -3.79
CA TRP A 122 20.32 4.52 -4.53
C TRP A 122 20.50 4.69 -6.04
N CYS A 123 19.83 5.67 -6.66
CA CYS A 123 19.90 5.86 -8.10
C CYS A 123 21.21 6.54 -8.50
N LEU A 124 21.52 7.70 -7.90
CA LEU A 124 22.72 8.45 -8.32
C LEU A 124 23.99 7.81 -7.77
N THR A 125 24.10 7.63 -6.47
CA THR A 125 25.36 7.22 -5.83
C THR A 125 25.59 5.71 -5.99
N ALA A 126 24.65 4.86 -5.59
CA ALA A 126 24.88 3.41 -5.56
C ALA A 126 24.84 2.78 -6.95
N TRP A 127 23.90 3.18 -7.81
CA TRP A 127 23.75 2.57 -9.15
C TRP A 127 24.58 3.27 -10.21
N LEU A 128 24.44 4.60 -10.35
CA LEU A 128 25.11 5.36 -11.43
C LEU A 128 26.53 5.82 -11.06
N MET A 129 26.93 5.72 -9.79
CA MET A 129 28.20 6.21 -9.25
C MET A 129 28.43 7.71 -9.54
N LEU A 130 27.35 8.49 -9.54
CA LEU A 130 27.37 9.94 -9.74
C LEU A 130 27.12 10.65 -8.41
N PRO A 131 27.78 11.78 -8.13
CA PRO A 131 27.43 12.61 -7.00
C PRO A 131 26.06 13.28 -7.23
N PRO A 132 25.27 13.53 -6.17
CA PRO A 132 24.08 14.37 -6.29
C PRO A 132 24.45 15.76 -6.84
N PRO A 133 23.65 16.34 -7.74
CA PRO A 133 23.91 17.68 -8.26
C PRO A 133 23.73 18.73 -7.15
N GLU A 134 24.48 19.84 -7.23
CA GLU A 134 24.40 20.94 -6.26
C GLU A 134 22.97 21.49 -6.11
N SER A 135 22.17 21.45 -7.18
CA SER A 135 20.78 21.87 -7.19
C SER A 135 19.83 20.92 -6.45
N TRP A 136 20.27 19.70 -6.08
CA TRP A 136 19.38 18.70 -5.46
C TRP A 136 18.67 19.21 -4.22
N HIS A 137 19.39 19.89 -3.33
CA HIS A 137 18.79 20.43 -2.10
C HIS A 137 17.62 21.37 -2.41
N ALA A 138 17.80 22.29 -3.35
CA ALA A 138 16.75 23.24 -3.73
C ALA A 138 15.53 22.53 -4.37
N VAL A 139 15.77 21.54 -5.23
CA VAL A 139 14.69 20.75 -5.84
C VAL A 139 13.93 19.96 -4.77
N ARG A 140 14.65 19.30 -3.86
CA ARG A 140 14.06 18.54 -2.73
C ARG A 140 13.15 19.42 -1.89
N GLU A 141 13.61 20.59 -1.47
CA GLU A 141 12.82 21.54 -0.68
C GLU A 141 11.55 21.99 -1.42
N GLN A 142 11.65 22.31 -2.72
CA GLN A 142 10.50 22.68 -3.53
C GLN A 142 9.48 21.53 -3.63
N LEU A 143 9.91 20.31 -3.84
CA LEU A 143 9.03 19.13 -3.90
C LEU A 143 8.28 18.94 -2.57
N ILE A 144 8.97 19.04 -1.44
CA ILE A 144 8.36 18.94 -0.11
C ILE A 144 7.32 20.05 0.08
N GLN A 145 7.67 21.30 -0.22
CA GLN A 145 6.74 22.43 -0.07
C GLN A 145 5.49 22.27 -0.96
N HIS A 146 5.64 21.79 -2.20
CA HIS A 146 4.51 21.52 -3.07
C HIS A 146 3.63 20.37 -2.57
N ALA A 147 4.23 19.31 -2.02
CA ALA A 147 3.48 18.22 -1.43
C ALA A 147 2.68 18.68 -0.21
N LEU A 148 3.30 19.45 0.70
CA LEU A 148 2.65 19.96 1.91
C LEU A 148 1.59 21.04 1.63
N ALA A 149 1.61 21.66 0.47
CA ALA A 149 0.58 22.62 0.03
C ALA A 149 -0.70 21.95 -0.48
N GLN A 150 -0.69 20.60 -0.66
CA GLN A 150 -1.88 19.85 -1.06
C GLN A 150 -2.86 19.70 0.12
N PRO A 151 -4.16 19.49 -0.17
CA PRO A 151 -5.12 19.14 0.88
C PRO A 151 -4.68 17.91 1.68
N VAL A 152 -4.83 17.96 3.01
CA VAL A 152 -4.53 16.82 3.88
C VAL A 152 -5.64 15.79 3.75
N VAL A 153 -5.29 14.63 3.19
CA VAL A 153 -6.18 13.49 2.99
C VAL A 153 -5.45 12.20 3.34
N THR A 154 -6.18 11.12 3.57
CA THR A 154 -5.57 9.80 3.69
C THR A 154 -4.95 9.37 2.36
N VAL A 155 -3.69 8.92 2.42
CA VAL A 155 -2.96 8.38 1.28
C VAL A 155 -2.56 6.93 1.55
N HIS A 156 -2.51 6.12 0.51
CA HIS A 156 -2.07 4.72 0.58
C HIS A 156 -0.53 4.61 0.61
N ARG A 157 0.15 5.60 0.12
CA ARG A 157 1.59 5.72 -0.12
C ARG A 157 2.14 4.84 -1.26
N ASP A 158 1.65 3.62 -1.39
CA ASP A 158 2.09 2.69 -2.43
C ASP A 158 0.90 2.22 -3.28
N PHE A 159 0.16 3.18 -3.85
CA PHE A 159 -1.04 2.92 -4.66
C PHE A 159 -0.65 2.66 -6.12
N ASP A 160 -0.27 1.44 -6.41
CA ASP A 160 0.07 0.98 -7.76
C ASP A 160 -0.74 -0.25 -8.19
N ALA A 161 -0.58 -0.66 -9.46
CA ALA A 161 -1.35 -1.77 -10.01
C ALA A 161 -0.95 -3.16 -9.48
N MET A 162 0.17 -3.27 -8.75
CA MET A 162 0.58 -4.50 -8.07
C MET A 162 -0.15 -4.65 -6.73
N ASN A 163 -0.45 -3.52 -6.09
CA ASN A 163 -1.10 -3.42 -4.78
C ASN A 163 -2.62 -3.26 -4.87
N LEU A 164 -3.18 -3.45 -6.08
CA LEU A 164 -4.61 -3.51 -6.34
C LEU A 164 -5.00 -4.90 -6.84
N MET A 165 -5.88 -5.58 -6.11
CA MET A 165 -6.38 -6.91 -6.46
C MET A 165 -7.77 -6.83 -7.05
N MET A 166 -7.99 -7.48 -8.21
CA MET A 166 -9.34 -7.65 -8.76
C MET A 166 -10.01 -8.86 -8.11
N HIS A 167 -11.05 -8.61 -7.34
CA HIS A 167 -11.85 -9.65 -6.69
C HIS A 167 -13.33 -9.32 -6.83
N ASP A 168 -14.15 -10.27 -7.30
CA ASP A 168 -15.59 -10.10 -7.52
C ASP A 168 -15.94 -8.81 -8.29
N GLN A 169 -15.21 -8.54 -9.37
CA GLN A 169 -15.36 -7.35 -10.24
C GLN A 169 -15.14 -6.01 -9.54
N ARG A 170 -14.48 -5.99 -8.39
CA ARG A 170 -14.11 -4.80 -7.63
C ARG A 170 -12.62 -4.79 -7.34
N LEU A 171 -12.02 -3.59 -7.35
CA LEU A 171 -10.65 -3.40 -6.91
C LEU A 171 -10.57 -3.38 -5.39
N PHE A 172 -9.62 -4.15 -4.85
CA PHE A 172 -9.25 -4.17 -3.42
C PHE A 172 -7.84 -3.64 -3.27
N MET A 173 -7.60 -2.86 -2.22
CA MET A 173 -6.28 -2.37 -1.84
C MET A 173 -5.60 -3.38 -0.90
N ILE A 174 -4.34 -3.66 -1.15
CA ILE A 174 -3.44 -4.42 -0.28
C ILE A 174 -2.18 -3.58 -0.01
N ASP A 175 -1.34 -4.00 0.92
CA ASP A 175 -0.06 -3.33 1.24
C ASP A 175 -0.21 -1.88 1.76
N PHE A 176 -1.22 -1.66 2.60
CA PHE A 176 -1.65 -0.34 3.11
C PHE A 176 -1.17 -0.05 4.54
N GLN A 177 -0.34 -0.86 5.14
CA GLN A 177 0.09 -0.71 6.54
C GLN A 177 0.94 0.53 6.81
N ASP A 178 1.50 1.12 5.78
CA ASP A 178 2.31 2.34 5.84
C ASP A 178 1.51 3.62 5.52
N ALA A 179 0.19 3.49 5.33
CA ALA A 179 -0.71 4.58 5.00
C ALA A 179 -0.74 5.69 6.07
#